data_acb50d5825f721aae1cbbf5348d0a70b
#
_entry.id   acb50d5825f721aae1cbbf5348d0a70b
#
_cell.length_a   1.000
_cell.length_b   1.000
_cell.length_c   1.000
_cell.angle_alpha   90.00
_cell.angle_beta   90.00
_cell.angle_gamma   90.00
#
_symmetry.space_group_name_H-M   'P 1'
#
loop_
_entity.id
_entity.type
_entity.pdbx_description
1 polymer ?
#
loop_
_entity_poly.entity_id
_entity_poly.type
_entity_poly.pdbx_seq_one_letter_code
_entity_poly.pdbx_strand_id
1 'polypeptide(L)'
;VGTNRDETLVVETQTPTDTPGQFNSYMSGTTMGFGIHQLMSAHLWEMDTVAGEQYPEVAADMGTPNEDFTEWTVKIRQGLKWSDGEDLNADDVVFTFNMIKENDKIGASAATNLYIDKVEKVDDYTVKFTMKESFPRFTQRYGITVWGTDYRIVPEHIYSQQADVTTYKDEKPVVAGPYTVEDYDPNGDWILYKLRDDWQDSTLGVVGADHYGYTADQVPAKYVWFRY
;
A
#
# COMPACT_ATOMS: atom_id res chain seq x y z
N VAL A 1 -24.23 -3.97 -11.71
CA VAL A 1 -23.39 -4.86 -10.90
C VAL A 1 -24.28 -5.96 -10.34
N GLY A 2 -23.98 -7.23 -10.65
CA GLY A 2 -24.85 -8.38 -10.34
C GLY A 2 -24.58 -9.05 -8.97
N THR A 3 -24.12 -8.32 -7.97
CA THR A 3 -23.80 -8.86 -6.65
C THR A 3 -25.03 -8.96 -5.73
N ASN A 4 -25.01 -9.90 -4.77
CA ASN A 4 -26.04 -10.00 -3.75
C ASN A 4 -25.99 -8.78 -2.82
N ARG A 5 -27.13 -8.13 -2.60
CA ARG A 5 -27.23 -6.93 -1.76
C ARG A 5 -26.80 -7.17 -0.30
N ASP A 6 -27.09 -8.35 0.24
CA ASP A 6 -26.74 -8.69 1.61
C ASP A 6 -25.24 -8.96 1.83
N GLU A 7 -24.50 -9.14 0.75
CA GLU A 7 -23.04 -9.35 0.75
C GLU A 7 -22.25 -8.12 0.29
N THR A 8 -22.93 -7.01 -0.08
CA THR A 8 -22.32 -5.86 -0.74
C THR A 8 -22.45 -4.58 0.10
N LEU A 9 -21.31 -4.02 0.49
CA LEU A 9 -21.22 -2.65 1.00
C LEU A 9 -21.22 -1.68 -0.20
N VAL A 10 -22.18 -0.76 -0.22
CA VAL A 10 -22.26 0.29 -1.25
C VAL A 10 -21.73 1.60 -0.67
N VAL A 11 -20.76 2.19 -1.37
CA VAL A 11 -20.17 3.49 -1.02
C VAL A 11 -20.45 4.46 -2.16
N GLU A 12 -21.15 5.55 -1.88
CA GLU A 12 -21.42 6.60 -2.86
C GLU A 12 -20.29 7.63 -2.85
N THR A 13 -19.86 8.05 -4.04
CA THR A 13 -18.84 9.07 -4.25
C THR A 13 -19.44 10.32 -4.86
N GLN A 14 -18.74 11.44 -4.77
CA GLN A 14 -19.24 12.73 -5.28
C GLN A 14 -18.89 12.97 -6.75
N THR A 15 -17.91 12.28 -7.27
CA THR A 15 -17.41 12.41 -8.65
C THR A 15 -17.05 11.03 -9.21
N PRO A 16 -17.14 10.83 -10.53
CA PRO A 16 -16.59 9.64 -11.17
C PRO A 16 -15.06 9.63 -11.07
N THR A 17 -14.44 8.47 -11.37
CA THR A 17 -12.99 8.41 -11.53
C THR A 17 -12.57 8.86 -12.92
N ASP A 18 -11.52 9.67 -13.00
CA ASP A 18 -10.96 10.12 -14.28
C ASP A 18 -10.07 9.07 -14.96
N THR A 19 -9.71 8.01 -14.24
CA THR A 19 -8.75 7.00 -14.70
C THR A 19 -9.25 5.57 -14.51
N PRO A 20 -10.40 5.19 -15.11
CA PRO A 20 -10.93 3.83 -14.97
C PRO A 20 -9.94 2.80 -15.53
N GLY A 21 -9.76 1.69 -14.82
CA GLY A 21 -8.84 0.62 -15.21
C GLY A 21 -7.36 0.96 -15.05
N GLN A 22 -7.04 2.03 -14.30
CA GLN A 22 -5.67 2.41 -13.98
C GLN A 22 -5.48 2.35 -12.47
N PHE A 23 -4.77 1.32 -11.99
CA PHE A 23 -4.61 1.06 -10.56
C PHE A 23 -3.17 1.23 -10.06
N ASN A 24 -2.22 1.55 -10.94
CA ASN A 24 -0.84 1.83 -10.59
C ASN A 24 -0.70 3.25 -9.99
N SER A 25 -0.37 3.33 -8.71
CA SER A 25 -0.18 4.60 -7.99
C SER A 25 1.02 5.44 -8.47
N TYR A 26 1.98 4.81 -9.14
CA TYR A 26 3.18 5.46 -9.65
C TYR A 26 3.03 5.98 -11.08
N MET A 27 1.91 5.70 -11.73
CA MET A 27 1.56 6.30 -13.01
C MET A 27 0.92 7.68 -12.77
N SER A 28 1.43 8.70 -13.45
CA SER A 28 0.91 10.08 -13.30
C SER A 28 -0.57 10.18 -13.66
N GLY A 29 -1.34 10.87 -12.83
CA GLY A 29 -2.75 11.12 -13.03
C GLY A 29 -3.67 9.98 -12.56
N THR A 30 -3.15 8.90 -11.98
CA THR A 30 -4.00 7.85 -11.39
C THR A 30 -4.87 8.41 -10.27
N THR A 31 -6.18 8.23 -10.39
CA THR A 31 -7.12 8.57 -9.33
C THR A 31 -7.02 7.53 -8.21
N MET A 32 -6.59 7.95 -7.03
CA MET A 32 -6.40 7.05 -5.89
C MET A 32 -7.61 6.98 -4.95
N GLY A 33 -8.67 7.64 -5.29
CA GLY A 33 -9.96 7.52 -4.60
C GLY A 33 -10.64 6.18 -4.84
N PHE A 34 -11.92 6.10 -4.55
CA PHE A 34 -12.76 4.92 -4.83
C PHE A 34 -12.28 3.64 -4.13
N GLY A 35 -11.69 3.75 -2.95
CA GLY A 35 -11.25 2.60 -2.16
C GLY A 35 -9.89 2.01 -2.56
N ILE A 36 -9.26 2.48 -3.63
CA ILE A 36 -7.96 1.96 -4.10
C ILE A 36 -6.92 2.01 -2.98
N HIS A 37 -6.84 3.15 -2.30
CA HIS A 37 -5.91 3.35 -1.19
C HIS A 37 -6.23 2.44 0.00
N GLN A 38 -7.49 2.41 0.45
CA GLN A 38 -7.89 1.72 1.68
C GLN A 38 -8.04 0.21 1.52
N LEU A 39 -8.38 -0.26 0.32
CA LEU A 39 -8.75 -1.66 0.10
C LEU A 39 -7.63 -2.50 -0.52
N MET A 40 -6.70 -1.87 -1.23
CA MET A 40 -5.70 -2.60 -2.02
C MET A 40 -4.25 -2.27 -1.63
N SER A 41 -3.98 -1.06 -1.15
CA SER A 41 -2.61 -0.59 -0.92
C SER A 41 -1.99 -1.16 0.36
N ALA A 42 -0.68 -1.08 0.45
CA ALA A 42 0.11 -1.42 1.63
C ALA A 42 1.19 -0.35 1.85
N HIS A 43 1.43 0.01 3.11
CA HIS A 43 2.42 0.98 3.53
C HIS A 43 3.24 0.41 4.69
N LEU A 44 4.39 0.98 4.98
CA LEU A 44 5.15 0.57 6.17
C LEU A 44 4.36 0.87 7.45
N TRP A 45 3.76 2.04 7.52
CA TRP A 45 2.92 2.49 8.64
C TRP A 45 1.65 3.15 8.12
N GLU A 46 0.60 3.06 8.89
CA GLU A 46 -0.68 3.70 8.64
C GLU A 46 -1.04 4.73 9.71
N MET A 47 -2.06 5.52 9.45
CA MET A 47 -2.57 6.53 10.37
C MET A 47 -3.98 6.15 10.86
N ASP A 48 -4.13 5.94 12.15
CA ASP A 48 -5.45 5.95 12.76
C ASP A 48 -5.95 7.40 12.82
N THR A 49 -6.87 7.74 11.92
CA THR A 49 -7.39 9.10 11.80
C THR A 49 -8.29 9.49 12.96
N VAL A 50 -8.79 8.53 13.74
CA VAL A 50 -9.61 8.77 14.93
C VAL A 50 -8.74 9.04 16.14
N ALA A 51 -7.73 8.20 16.36
CA ALA A 51 -6.75 8.37 17.44
C ALA A 51 -5.72 9.47 17.14
N GLY A 52 -5.46 9.75 15.85
CA GLY A 52 -4.40 10.68 15.43
C GLY A 52 -2.99 10.10 15.59
N GLU A 53 -2.87 8.79 15.60
CA GLU A 53 -1.61 8.07 15.86
C GLU A 53 -1.25 7.17 14.67
N GLN A 54 0.06 7.04 14.41
CA GLN A 54 0.57 6.07 13.45
C GLN A 54 0.66 4.68 14.10
N TYR A 55 0.39 3.67 13.31
CA TYR A 55 0.56 2.26 13.69
C TYR A 55 1.30 1.48 12.59
N PRO A 56 2.02 0.39 12.95
CA PRO A 56 2.70 -0.46 11.98
C PRO A 56 1.70 -1.22 11.10
N GLU A 57 1.91 -1.22 9.78
CA GLU A 57 1.14 -2.02 8.82
C GLU A 57 2.02 -3.13 8.21
N VAL A 58 2.78 -2.86 7.17
CA VAL A 58 3.78 -3.80 6.62
C VAL A 58 4.99 -3.91 7.55
N ALA A 59 5.39 -2.81 8.18
CA ALA A 59 6.38 -2.86 9.25
C ALA A 59 5.82 -3.59 10.47
N ALA A 60 6.66 -4.33 11.17
CA ALA A 60 6.30 -5.04 12.41
C ALA A 60 6.29 -4.11 13.63
N ASP A 61 6.99 -2.99 13.55
CA ASP A 61 7.13 -1.97 14.61
C ASP A 61 7.34 -0.57 14.01
N MET A 62 7.54 0.44 14.83
CA MET A 62 7.79 1.82 14.40
C MET A 62 9.20 2.06 13.88
N GLY A 63 9.99 1.01 13.67
CA GLY A 63 11.39 1.12 13.28
C GLY A 63 12.31 1.54 14.43
N THR A 64 13.58 1.18 14.31
CA THR A 64 14.61 1.45 15.32
C THR A 64 15.70 2.33 14.72
N PRO A 65 15.88 3.57 15.20
CA PRO A 65 16.97 4.43 14.77
C PRO A 65 18.27 4.10 15.50
N ASN A 66 19.41 4.50 14.90
CA ASN A 66 20.65 4.65 15.65
C ASN A 66 20.64 5.95 16.50
N GLU A 67 21.71 6.22 17.27
CA GLU A 67 21.74 7.32 18.24
C GLU A 67 21.56 8.71 17.61
N ASP A 68 22.02 8.91 16.38
CA ASP A 68 22.00 10.19 15.68
C ASP A 68 20.91 10.29 14.58
N PHE A 69 20.04 9.28 14.47
CA PHE A 69 18.95 9.20 13.49
C PHE A 69 19.43 9.24 12.02
N THR A 70 20.66 8.81 11.74
CA THR A 70 21.20 8.66 10.39
C THR A 70 20.97 7.28 9.79
N GLU A 71 20.60 6.29 10.61
CA GLU A 71 20.22 4.95 10.17
C GLU A 71 18.91 4.53 10.87
N TRP A 72 18.04 3.87 10.10
CA TRP A 72 16.80 3.26 10.59
C TRP A 72 16.74 1.80 10.18
N THR A 73 16.52 0.92 11.14
CA THR A 73 16.23 -0.49 10.90
C THR A 73 14.73 -0.72 11.01
N VAL A 74 14.12 -1.26 9.95
CA VAL A 74 12.69 -1.55 9.85
C VAL A 74 12.53 -3.05 9.71
N LYS A 75 11.79 -3.65 10.63
CA LYS A 75 11.38 -5.05 10.53
C LYS A 75 10.08 -5.15 9.77
N ILE A 76 10.00 -6.12 8.87
CA ILE A 76 8.80 -6.41 8.05
C ILE A 76 8.02 -7.52 8.73
N ARG A 77 6.68 -7.41 8.75
CA ARG A 77 5.80 -8.44 9.28
C ARG A 77 5.95 -9.72 8.48
N GLN A 78 6.06 -10.85 9.18
CA GLN A 78 6.02 -12.16 8.57
C GLN A 78 4.58 -12.61 8.35
N GLY A 79 4.35 -13.39 7.29
CA GLY A 79 3.05 -13.97 6.98
C GLY A 79 2.12 -13.09 6.14
N LEU A 80 2.53 -11.85 5.80
CA LEU A 80 1.81 -11.05 4.81
C LEU A 80 1.99 -11.65 3.41
N LYS A 81 0.89 -11.71 2.66
CA LYS A 81 0.90 -12.22 1.28
C LYS A 81 0.27 -11.26 0.31
N TRP A 82 0.87 -11.22 -0.87
CA TRP A 82 0.25 -10.65 -2.05
C TRP A 82 -0.96 -11.48 -2.49
N SER A 83 -1.87 -10.88 -3.27
CA SER A 83 -3.12 -11.55 -3.71
C SER A 83 -2.91 -12.71 -4.70
N ASP A 84 -1.71 -12.88 -5.21
CA ASP A 84 -1.31 -14.03 -6.03
C ASP A 84 -0.62 -15.16 -5.23
N GLY A 85 -0.49 -14.97 -3.90
CA GLY A 85 0.05 -15.95 -2.97
C GLY A 85 1.55 -15.81 -2.66
N GLU A 86 2.28 -14.92 -3.36
CA GLU A 86 3.67 -14.63 -3.06
C GLU A 86 3.81 -13.91 -1.71
N ASP A 87 4.93 -14.13 -1.02
CA ASP A 87 5.21 -13.49 0.27
C ASP A 87 5.54 -12.01 0.07
N LEU A 88 4.92 -11.13 0.88
CA LEU A 88 5.38 -9.76 1.02
C LEU A 88 6.53 -9.71 2.01
N ASN A 89 7.68 -9.22 1.57
CA ASN A 89 8.91 -9.26 2.36
C ASN A 89 9.81 -8.02 2.13
N ALA A 90 11.05 -8.08 2.59
CA ALA A 90 12.00 -6.99 2.49
C ALA A 90 12.40 -6.64 1.04
N ASP A 91 12.33 -7.58 0.10
CA ASP A 91 12.65 -7.31 -1.31
C ASP A 91 11.66 -6.30 -1.91
N ASP A 92 10.36 -6.45 -1.62
CA ASP A 92 9.32 -5.52 -2.09
C ASP A 92 9.55 -4.08 -1.57
N VAL A 93 9.91 -3.97 -0.29
CA VAL A 93 10.20 -2.67 0.34
C VAL A 93 11.44 -2.03 -0.27
N VAL A 94 12.54 -2.78 -0.36
CA VAL A 94 13.80 -2.29 -0.95
C VAL A 94 13.60 -1.91 -2.40
N PHE A 95 12.91 -2.75 -3.17
CA PHE A 95 12.57 -2.48 -4.57
C PHE A 95 11.76 -1.19 -4.69
N THR A 96 10.69 -1.05 -3.92
CA THR A 96 9.81 0.12 -3.97
C THR A 96 10.56 1.43 -3.74
N PHE A 97 11.36 1.51 -2.68
CA PHE A 97 12.09 2.73 -2.37
C PHE A 97 13.20 3.03 -3.39
N ASN A 98 13.90 2.02 -3.90
CA ASN A 98 14.91 2.21 -4.93
C ASN A 98 14.27 2.61 -6.28
N MET A 99 13.14 2.01 -6.67
CA MET A 99 12.35 2.40 -7.83
C MET A 99 11.95 3.88 -7.77
N ILE A 100 11.49 4.36 -6.62
CA ILE A 100 11.15 5.77 -6.41
C ILE A 100 12.40 6.65 -6.54
N LYS A 101 13.51 6.25 -5.93
CA LYS A 101 14.76 7.02 -5.96
C LYS A 101 15.37 7.13 -7.36
N GLU A 102 15.31 6.06 -8.13
CA GLU A 102 15.97 5.95 -9.45
C GLU A 102 15.14 6.54 -10.59
N ASN A 103 13.85 6.81 -10.37
CA ASN A 103 12.96 7.31 -11.41
C ASN A 103 12.45 8.72 -11.09
N ASP A 104 13.03 9.71 -11.74
CA ASP A 104 12.72 11.15 -11.57
C ASP A 104 11.30 11.54 -12.05
N LYS A 105 10.63 10.69 -12.81
CA LYS A 105 9.22 10.88 -13.21
C LYS A 105 8.24 10.55 -12.07
N ILE A 106 8.67 9.82 -11.05
CA ILE A 106 7.84 9.55 -9.88
C ILE A 106 7.84 10.80 -8.98
N GLY A 107 6.66 11.31 -8.65
CA GLY A 107 6.50 12.55 -7.89
C GLY A 107 7.24 12.57 -6.54
N ALA A 108 7.34 11.42 -5.87
CA ALA A 108 8.07 11.29 -4.60
C ALA A 108 9.61 11.24 -4.75
N SER A 109 10.15 11.05 -5.96
CA SER A 109 11.58 10.81 -6.21
C SER A 109 12.47 11.90 -5.62
N ALA A 110 12.20 13.16 -5.95
CA ALA A 110 13.01 14.29 -5.48
C ALA A 110 13.03 14.38 -3.95
N ALA A 111 11.87 14.23 -3.32
CA ALA A 111 11.73 14.28 -1.86
C ALA A 111 12.40 13.07 -1.16
N THR A 112 12.33 11.90 -1.78
CA THR A 112 13.02 10.70 -1.28
C THR A 112 14.53 10.86 -1.36
N ASN A 113 15.04 11.32 -2.51
CA ASN A 113 16.46 11.58 -2.71
C ASN A 113 17.03 12.73 -1.88
N LEU A 114 16.19 13.63 -1.37
CA LEU A 114 16.63 14.70 -0.48
C LEU A 114 17.15 14.13 0.86
N TYR A 115 16.52 13.10 1.39
CA TYR A 115 16.80 12.60 2.74
C TYR A 115 17.39 11.19 2.78
N ILE A 116 16.97 10.27 1.90
CA ILE A 116 17.46 8.89 1.88
C ILE A 116 18.69 8.77 1.00
N ASP A 117 19.79 8.33 1.59
CA ASP A 117 21.02 7.97 0.87
C ASP A 117 20.87 6.55 0.28
N LYS A 118 20.55 5.55 1.11
CA LYS A 118 20.54 4.14 0.73
C LYS A 118 19.41 3.38 1.39
N VAL A 119 18.87 2.38 0.67
CA VAL A 119 17.92 1.39 1.21
C VAL A 119 18.45 0.00 0.88
N GLU A 120 18.61 -0.84 1.88
CA GLU A 120 19.27 -2.14 1.77
C GLU A 120 18.48 -3.23 2.50
N LYS A 121 18.41 -4.40 1.90
CA LYS A 121 17.98 -5.63 2.55
C LYS A 121 19.07 -6.10 3.51
N VAL A 122 18.70 -6.33 4.78
CA VAL A 122 19.59 -6.96 5.79
C VAL A 122 19.34 -8.47 5.79
N ASP A 123 18.07 -8.86 5.82
CA ASP A 123 17.58 -10.23 5.68
C ASP A 123 16.16 -10.19 5.08
N ASP A 124 15.49 -11.33 4.93
CA ASP A 124 14.19 -11.43 4.27
C ASP A 124 13.08 -10.59 4.94
N TYR A 125 13.26 -10.20 6.19
CA TYR A 125 12.28 -9.42 6.95
C TYR A 125 12.90 -8.22 7.68
N THR A 126 14.06 -7.74 7.21
CA THR A 126 14.72 -6.57 7.80
C THR A 126 15.30 -5.67 6.70
N VAL A 127 14.90 -4.42 6.71
CA VAL A 127 15.38 -3.37 5.80
C VAL A 127 16.12 -2.30 6.60
N LYS A 128 17.27 -1.86 6.07
CA LYS A 128 18.02 -0.72 6.60
C LYS A 128 17.92 0.48 5.66
N PHE A 129 17.55 1.61 6.22
CA PHE A 129 17.56 2.92 5.59
C PHE A 129 18.73 3.73 6.13
N THR A 130 19.59 4.22 5.23
CA THR A 130 20.64 5.18 5.56
C THR A 130 20.20 6.56 5.09
N MET A 131 20.23 7.53 6.01
CA MET A 131 19.83 8.90 5.77
C MET A 131 21.05 9.75 5.47
N LYS A 132 20.90 10.79 4.65
CA LYS A 132 21.97 11.75 4.33
C LYS A 132 22.34 12.65 5.48
N GLU A 133 21.41 12.84 6.41
CA GLU A 133 21.56 13.62 7.63
C GLU A 133 20.64 13.07 8.72
N SER A 134 20.76 13.55 9.94
CA SER A 134 19.88 13.17 11.06
C SER A 134 18.41 13.42 10.69
N PHE A 135 17.58 12.37 10.74
CA PHE A 135 16.18 12.45 10.32
C PHE A 135 15.22 11.76 11.32
N PRO A 136 14.92 12.38 12.46
CA PRO A 136 14.07 11.79 13.50
C PRO A 136 12.58 11.66 13.10
N ARG A 137 12.13 12.31 12.01
CA ARG A 137 10.75 12.22 11.51
C ARG A 137 10.56 11.14 10.44
N PHE A 138 11.39 10.12 10.43
CA PHE A 138 11.40 9.08 9.41
C PHE A 138 10.03 8.41 9.22
N THR A 139 9.42 7.89 10.29
CA THR A 139 8.13 7.20 10.22
C THR A 139 6.99 8.12 9.78
N GLN A 140 7.01 9.38 10.23
CA GLN A 140 6.02 10.38 9.82
C GLN A 140 6.13 10.74 8.35
N ARG A 141 7.34 10.73 7.78
CA ARG A 141 7.57 11.09 6.38
C ARG A 141 7.26 9.95 5.44
N TYR A 142 7.63 8.71 5.80
CA TYR A 142 7.53 7.53 4.96
C TYR A 142 6.40 6.58 5.34
N GLY A 143 5.69 6.86 6.42
CA GLY A 143 4.38 6.30 6.69
C GLY A 143 3.30 7.08 5.96
N ILE A 144 2.10 6.57 5.99
CA ILE A 144 0.97 7.24 5.38
C ILE A 144 0.58 8.50 6.16
N THR A 145 0.24 9.53 5.42
CA THR A 145 -0.60 10.62 5.91
C THR A 145 -2.00 10.45 5.30
N VAL A 146 -3.01 11.11 5.87
CA VAL A 146 -4.43 11.01 5.43
C VAL A 146 -4.61 11.15 3.90
N TRP A 147 -3.68 11.83 3.23
CA TRP A 147 -3.64 12.04 1.79
C TRP A 147 -2.36 11.49 1.15
N GLY A 148 -1.50 10.82 1.94
CA GLY A 148 -0.22 10.30 1.49
C GLY A 148 -0.41 9.08 0.62
N THR A 149 0.16 9.14 -0.57
CA THR A 149 0.06 8.08 -1.57
C THR A 149 1.42 7.69 -2.11
N ASP A 150 2.47 8.32 -1.60
CA ASP A 150 3.77 8.35 -2.27
C ASP A 150 4.64 7.12 -2.02
N TYR A 151 4.35 6.33 -0.97
CA TYR A 151 5.23 5.23 -0.54
C TYR A 151 4.47 3.90 -0.40
N ARG A 152 3.58 3.61 -1.36
CA ARG A 152 2.93 2.31 -1.44
C ARG A 152 3.93 1.25 -1.81
N ILE A 153 3.97 0.19 -1.02
CA ILE A 153 4.78 -0.98 -1.34
C ILE A 153 4.12 -1.68 -2.53
N VAL A 154 4.93 -2.00 -3.53
CA VAL A 154 4.50 -2.72 -4.74
C VAL A 154 5.19 -4.08 -4.82
N PRO A 155 4.56 -5.09 -5.45
CA PRO A 155 5.15 -6.40 -5.63
C PRO A 155 6.36 -6.33 -6.57
N GLU A 156 7.55 -6.62 -6.04
CA GLU A 156 8.80 -6.58 -6.80
C GLU A 156 8.74 -7.47 -8.03
N HIS A 157 8.21 -8.69 -7.89
CA HIS A 157 8.12 -9.69 -8.96
C HIS A 157 7.23 -9.26 -10.15
N ILE A 158 6.36 -8.25 -9.98
CA ILE A 158 5.55 -7.66 -11.05
C ILE A 158 6.20 -6.39 -11.60
N TYR A 159 6.55 -5.46 -10.71
CA TYR A 159 7.01 -4.12 -11.12
C TYR A 159 8.43 -4.12 -11.67
N SER A 160 9.30 -5.04 -11.24
CA SER A 160 10.65 -5.21 -11.80
C SER A 160 10.67 -5.62 -13.26
N GLN A 161 9.58 -6.22 -13.75
CA GLN A 161 9.43 -6.65 -15.15
C GLN A 161 8.93 -5.53 -16.07
N GLN A 162 8.56 -4.36 -15.53
CA GLN A 162 8.03 -3.27 -16.33
C GLN A 162 9.16 -2.40 -16.91
N ALA A 163 9.11 -2.14 -18.21
CA ALA A 163 10.09 -1.29 -18.88
C ALA A 163 10.05 0.17 -18.37
N ASP A 164 8.88 0.66 -18.01
CA ASP A 164 8.66 1.98 -17.39
C ASP A 164 7.44 1.89 -16.46
N VAL A 165 7.68 1.86 -15.17
CA VAL A 165 6.65 1.77 -14.13
C VAL A 165 5.68 2.96 -14.16
N THR A 166 6.09 4.10 -14.69
CA THR A 166 5.26 5.31 -14.76
C THR A 166 4.27 5.30 -15.92
N THR A 167 4.31 4.28 -16.79
CA THR A 167 3.39 4.09 -17.91
C THR A 167 2.63 2.77 -17.84
N TYR A 168 2.92 1.95 -16.84
CA TYR A 168 2.25 0.67 -16.63
C TYR A 168 0.89 0.88 -15.96
N LYS A 169 -0.21 0.52 -16.63
CA LYS A 169 -1.57 0.79 -16.14
C LYS A 169 -2.01 -0.09 -14.97
N ASP A 170 -1.52 -1.31 -14.90
CA ASP A 170 -1.91 -2.31 -13.89
C ASP A 170 -3.44 -2.49 -13.75
N GLU A 171 -4.06 -2.95 -14.82
CA GLU A 171 -5.53 -3.11 -14.88
C GLU A 171 -6.07 -4.21 -13.94
N LYS A 172 -5.21 -5.14 -13.52
CA LYS A 172 -5.52 -6.23 -12.57
C LYS A 172 -4.41 -6.32 -11.53
N PRO A 173 -4.36 -5.39 -10.58
CA PRO A 173 -3.25 -5.27 -9.66
C PRO A 173 -3.14 -6.48 -8.73
N VAL A 174 -1.91 -6.92 -8.51
CA VAL A 174 -1.53 -7.77 -7.38
C VAL A 174 -1.42 -6.87 -6.16
N VAL A 175 -2.17 -7.18 -5.11
CA VAL A 175 -2.40 -6.29 -3.98
C VAL A 175 -2.08 -6.94 -2.65
N ALA A 176 -1.64 -6.16 -1.67
CA ALA A 176 -1.44 -6.61 -0.30
C ALA A 176 -2.64 -6.34 0.61
N GLY A 177 -3.53 -5.45 0.21
CA GLY A 177 -4.78 -5.18 0.91
C GLY A 177 -5.79 -6.33 0.82
N PRO A 178 -6.90 -6.26 1.56
CA PRO A 178 -7.88 -7.35 1.67
C PRO A 178 -8.76 -7.54 0.43
N TYR A 179 -8.80 -6.59 -0.49
CA TYR A 179 -9.68 -6.64 -1.65
C TYR A 179 -8.91 -6.55 -2.96
N THR A 180 -9.40 -7.27 -3.97
CA THR A 180 -8.98 -7.17 -5.37
C THR A 180 -10.04 -6.46 -6.20
N VAL A 181 -9.66 -5.91 -7.35
CA VAL A 181 -10.62 -5.38 -8.33
C VAL A 181 -11.35 -6.53 -9.00
N GLU A 182 -12.66 -6.60 -8.84
CA GLU A 182 -13.51 -7.59 -9.51
C GLU A 182 -13.96 -7.08 -10.87
N ASP A 183 -14.44 -5.82 -10.91
CA ASP A 183 -14.93 -5.19 -12.13
C ASP A 183 -14.99 -3.65 -11.98
N TYR A 184 -15.04 -2.92 -13.07
CA TYR A 184 -15.17 -1.46 -13.06
C TYR A 184 -15.88 -0.96 -14.31
N ASP A 185 -16.50 0.22 -14.20
CA ASP A 185 -17.09 0.89 -15.37
C ASP A 185 -16.02 1.61 -16.20
N PRO A 186 -15.94 1.35 -17.53
CA PRO A 186 -14.99 2.04 -18.41
C PRO A 186 -15.18 3.56 -18.48
N ASN A 187 -16.34 4.08 -18.08
CA ASN A 187 -16.60 5.51 -18.01
C ASN A 187 -16.26 6.12 -16.63
N GLY A 188 -15.89 5.27 -15.66
CA GLY A 188 -15.44 5.72 -14.34
C GLY A 188 -16.55 5.89 -13.30
N ASP A 189 -17.79 5.46 -13.58
CA ASP A 189 -18.91 5.67 -12.67
C ASP A 189 -18.87 4.75 -11.45
N TRP A 190 -18.18 3.60 -11.55
CA TRP A 190 -18.08 2.68 -10.42
C TRP A 190 -16.88 1.75 -10.50
N ILE A 191 -16.46 1.25 -9.32
CA ILE A 191 -15.51 0.15 -9.14
C ILE A 191 -16.11 -0.84 -8.15
N LEU A 192 -16.06 -2.12 -8.49
CA LEU A 192 -16.44 -3.23 -7.64
C LEU A 192 -15.21 -3.97 -7.15
N TYR A 193 -15.08 -4.10 -5.85
CA TYR A 193 -14.05 -4.89 -5.20
C TYR A 193 -14.63 -6.17 -4.62
N LYS A 194 -13.82 -7.23 -4.63
CA LYS A 194 -14.13 -8.51 -4.02
C LYS A 194 -13.12 -8.82 -2.92
N LEU A 195 -13.61 -9.25 -1.77
CA LEU A 195 -12.78 -9.74 -0.68
C LEU A 195 -11.98 -10.95 -1.15
N ARG A 196 -10.68 -10.96 -0.89
CA ARG A 196 -9.80 -12.10 -1.15
C ARG A 196 -10.24 -13.30 -0.32
N ASP A 197 -10.09 -14.52 -0.87
CA ASP A 197 -10.39 -15.75 -0.11
C ASP A 197 -9.37 -15.94 1.05
N ASP A 198 -8.16 -15.40 0.90
CA ASP A 198 -7.06 -15.39 1.86
C ASP A 198 -6.88 -14.03 2.56
N TRP A 199 -7.95 -13.25 2.73
CA TRP A 199 -7.89 -11.90 3.31
C TRP A 199 -7.21 -11.83 4.69
N GLN A 200 -7.18 -12.93 5.44
CA GLN A 200 -6.50 -13.02 6.73
C GLN A 200 -4.97 -12.87 6.61
N ASP A 201 -4.40 -13.18 5.43
CA ASP A 201 -2.98 -13.03 5.12
C ASP A 201 -2.67 -11.64 4.49
N SER A 202 -3.70 -10.81 4.32
CA SER A 202 -3.57 -9.41 3.88
C SER A 202 -3.20 -8.48 5.03
N THR A 203 -2.87 -7.23 4.69
CA THR A 203 -2.59 -6.19 5.68
C THR A 203 -3.76 -6.02 6.68
N LEU A 204 -5.01 -6.02 6.23
CA LEU A 204 -6.16 -5.92 7.12
C LEU A 204 -6.28 -7.13 8.06
N GLY A 205 -6.11 -8.34 7.56
CA GLY A 205 -6.24 -9.54 8.38
C GLY A 205 -5.21 -9.59 9.51
N VAL A 206 -3.96 -9.30 9.19
CA VAL A 206 -2.86 -9.33 10.16
C VAL A 206 -2.90 -8.11 11.10
N VAL A 207 -3.07 -6.90 10.56
CA VAL A 207 -3.08 -5.65 11.35
C VAL A 207 -4.40 -5.45 12.07
N GLY A 208 -5.52 -5.88 11.48
CA GLY A 208 -6.85 -5.73 12.07
C GLY A 208 -6.99 -6.45 13.41
N ALA A 209 -6.38 -7.63 13.55
CA ALA A 209 -6.33 -8.35 14.82
C ALA A 209 -5.47 -7.61 15.86
N ASP A 210 -4.30 -7.12 15.45
CA ASP A 210 -3.33 -6.47 16.34
C ASP A 210 -3.76 -5.07 16.80
N HIS A 211 -4.28 -4.26 15.87
CA HIS A 211 -4.58 -2.85 16.12
C HIS A 211 -6.04 -2.60 16.46
N TYR A 212 -6.96 -3.22 15.73
CA TYR A 212 -8.41 -3.01 15.91
C TYR A 212 -9.10 -4.08 16.77
N GLY A 213 -8.39 -5.14 17.14
CA GLY A 213 -8.93 -6.23 17.93
C GLY A 213 -10.00 -7.05 17.19
N TYR A 214 -9.93 -7.14 15.86
CA TYR A 214 -10.83 -7.96 15.08
C TYR A 214 -10.66 -9.44 15.42
N THR A 215 -11.78 -10.16 15.47
CA THR A 215 -11.81 -11.59 15.72
C THR A 215 -12.10 -12.34 14.42
N ALA A 216 -11.72 -13.62 14.34
CA ALA A 216 -11.82 -14.42 13.13
C ALA A 216 -13.28 -14.61 12.59
N ASP A 217 -14.29 -14.34 13.42
CA ASP A 217 -15.70 -14.37 13.06
C ASP A 217 -16.20 -13.02 12.47
N GLN A 218 -15.40 -11.96 12.57
CA GLN A 218 -15.70 -10.65 12.00
C GLN A 218 -15.25 -10.60 10.54
N VAL A 219 -15.98 -11.27 9.65
CA VAL A 219 -15.66 -11.29 8.22
C VAL A 219 -16.10 -9.97 7.58
N PRO A 220 -15.21 -9.28 6.83
CA PRO A 220 -15.58 -8.10 6.07
C PRO A 220 -16.65 -8.38 5.01
N ALA A 221 -17.27 -7.33 4.45
CA ALA A 221 -18.21 -7.47 3.36
C ALA A 221 -17.56 -8.18 2.17
N LYS A 222 -18.26 -9.16 1.56
CA LYS A 222 -17.71 -9.91 0.41
C LYS A 222 -17.42 -9.03 -0.79
N TYR A 223 -18.26 -7.99 -0.99
CA TYR A 223 -18.06 -6.99 -2.03
C TYR A 223 -18.12 -5.58 -1.46
N VAL A 224 -17.29 -4.70 -2.00
CA VAL A 224 -17.39 -3.26 -1.79
C VAL A 224 -17.58 -2.60 -3.15
N TRP A 225 -18.69 -1.88 -3.30
CA TRP A 225 -19.05 -1.22 -4.54
C TRP A 225 -19.02 0.28 -4.36
N PHE A 226 -17.98 0.90 -4.88
CA PHE A 226 -17.90 2.36 -4.99
C PHE A 226 -18.63 2.79 -6.25
N ARG A 227 -19.52 3.76 -6.13
CA ARG A 227 -20.28 4.30 -7.26
C ARG A 227 -20.49 5.79 -7.13
N TYR A 228 -20.56 6.44 -8.32
CA TYR A 228 -20.99 7.82 -8.51
C TYR A 228 -22.48 7.90 -8.82
#